data_4b9d7aa371074f62e982f507b92f5fc8
#
_entry.id   4b9d7aa371074f62e982f507b92f5fc8
#
_cell.length_a   1.000
_cell.length_b   1.000
_cell.length_c   1.000
_cell.angle_alpha   90.00
_cell.angle_beta   90.00
_cell.angle_gamma   90.00
#
_symmetry.space_group_name_H-M   'P 1'
#
loop_
_entity.id
_entity.type
_entity.pdbx_description
1 polymer ?
#
loop_
_entity_poly.entity_id
_entity_poly.type
_entity_poly.pdbx_seq_one_letter_code
_entity_poly.pdbx_strand_id
1 'polypeptide(L)'
;LYVSGKATALVRQLDGRGLGVRDLSGEIGRASAIKMVYASSTKGAFTLFAAVAVMAELTGLRDELFQELSESQPNTLASIERMLPRIPLDANRWIFEMDEIASTYESLGVTSHFHKGAGDIMQLANRTPLATRTRETAIHDLALTDVLRHYVDAINQNEGQTEKQKPTR
;
A
#
# COMPACT_ATOMS: atom_id res chain seq x y z
N LEU A 1 6.54 8.53 18.80
CA LEU A 1 7.83 7.89 18.66
C LEU A 1 7.87 6.61 19.50
N TYR A 2 8.20 5.46 18.88
CA TYR A 2 8.47 4.21 19.60
C TYR A 2 9.98 4.09 19.83
N VAL A 3 10.35 3.64 21.03
CA VAL A 3 11.76 3.42 21.41
C VAL A 3 11.93 2.04 22.07
N SER A 4 13.09 1.42 21.91
CA SER A 4 13.44 0.16 22.54
C SER A 4 14.96 0.05 22.77
N GLY A 5 15.38 -0.85 23.67
CA GLY A 5 16.79 -1.07 24.01
C GLY A 5 17.20 -0.38 25.33
N LYS A 6 18.50 -0.40 25.62
CA LYS A 6 19.03 -0.01 26.93
C LYS A 6 19.03 1.50 27.21
N ALA A 7 19.01 2.35 26.17
CA ALA A 7 19.14 3.81 26.29
C ALA A 7 17.81 4.57 26.20
N THR A 8 16.68 3.92 26.36
CA THR A 8 15.35 4.53 26.21
C THR A 8 15.08 5.63 27.22
N ALA A 9 15.68 5.56 28.42
CA ALA A 9 15.50 6.56 29.46
C ALA A 9 15.86 7.98 29.03
N LEU A 10 16.87 8.13 28.16
CA LEU A 10 17.29 9.44 27.64
C LEU A 10 16.21 10.01 26.68
N VAL A 11 15.68 9.17 25.80
CA VAL A 11 14.67 9.59 24.81
C VAL A 11 13.32 9.87 25.47
N ARG A 12 12.98 9.16 26.55
CA ARG A 12 11.75 9.41 27.33
C ARG A 12 11.68 10.81 27.93
N GLN A 13 12.81 11.50 28.15
CA GLN A 13 12.81 12.88 28.62
C GLN A 13 12.20 13.86 27.60
N LEU A 14 12.03 13.45 26.35
CA LEU A 14 11.36 14.22 25.29
C LEU A 14 9.84 14.03 25.30
N ASP A 15 9.32 13.10 26.11
CA ASP A 15 7.88 12.87 26.18
C ASP A 15 7.16 14.11 26.74
N GLY A 16 6.06 14.48 26.07
CA GLY A 16 5.32 15.71 26.39
C GLY A 16 5.96 17.03 25.93
N ARG A 17 7.14 16.97 25.30
CA ARG A 17 7.83 18.15 24.74
C ARG A 17 7.66 18.25 23.21
N GLY A 18 6.42 18.17 22.74
CA GLY A 18 6.09 18.12 21.33
C GLY A 18 6.21 16.72 20.69
N LEU A 19 6.62 15.71 21.46
CA LEU A 19 6.70 14.32 21.04
C LEU A 19 5.94 13.44 22.04
N GLY A 20 5.14 12.49 21.55
CA GLY A 20 4.64 11.37 22.34
C GLY A 20 5.64 10.21 22.25
N VAL A 21 6.26 9.81 23.36
CA VAL A 21 7.23 8.71 23.39
C VAL A 21 6.60 7.47 24.01
N ARG A 22 6.64 6.36 23.28
CA ARG A 22 6.21 5.03 23.75
C ARG A 22 7.42 4.13 23.88
N ASP A 23 7.79 3.82 25.10
CA ASP A 23 8.89 2.91 25.42
C ASP A 23 8.37 1.46 25.39
N LEU A 24 8.90 0.68 24.45
CA LEU A 24 8.63 -0.75 24.35
C LEU A 24 9.58 -1.59 25.20
N SER A 25 10.53 -0.94 25.87
CA SER A 25 11.57 -1.58 26.71
C SER A 25 12.26 -2.78 26.04
N GLY A 26 13.01 -3.59 26.82
CA GLY A 26 13.55 -4.86 26.35
C GLY A 26 14.63 -4.73 25.28
N GLU A 27 14.55 -5.60 24.27
CA GLU A 27 15.60 -5.79 23.27
C GLU A 27 15.64 -4.69 22.21
N ILE A 28 16.84 -4.45 21.66
CA ILE A 28 17.04 -3.59 20.51
C ILE A 28 16.25 -4.17 19.32
N GLY A 29 15.59 -3.29 18.54
CA GLY A 29 14.82 -3.68 17.35
C GLY A 29 13.31 -3.75 17.57
N ARG A 30 12.79 -3.81 18.80
CA ARG A 30 11.34 -3.86 19.04
C ARG A 30 10.59 -2.65 18.48
N ALA A 31 11.20 -1.46 18.54
CA ALA A 31 10.63 -0.24 17.96
C ALA A 31 10.57 -0.31 16.43
N SER A 32 11.54 -0.93 15.79
CA SER A 32 11.51 -1.19 14.34
C SER A 32 10.48 -2.27 14.00
N ALA A 33 10.40 -3.32 14.81
CA ALA A 33 9.45 -4.41 14.61
C ALA A 33 7.99 -3.93 14.65
N ILE A 34 7.60 -3.10 15.62
CA ILE A 34 6.22 -2.56 15.66
C ILE A 34 5.91 -1.69 14.45
N LYS A 35 6.89 -0.92 13.95
CA LYS A 35 6.73 -0.15 12.72
C LYS A 35 6.43 -1.08 11.54
N MET A 36 7.18 -2.19 11.43
CA MET A 36 7.01 -3.18 10.38
C MET A 36 5.64 -3.85 10.43
N VAL A 37 5.22 -4.32 11.62
CA VAL A 37 3.89 -4.91 11.84
C VAL A 37 2.77 -3.92 11.49
N TYR A 38 2.89 -2.66 11.91
CA TYR A 38 1.89 -1.64 11.59
C TYR A 38 1.86 -1.32 10.08
N ALA A 39 3.02 -1.20 9.44
CA ALA A 39 3.12 -0.96 8.01
C ALA A 39 2.53 -2.13 7.20
N SER A 40 2.76 -3.37 7.64
CA SER A 40 2.18 -4.56 7.01
C SER A 40 0.64 -4.52 7.02
N SER A 41 0.05 -4.14 8.14
CA SER A 41 -1.40 -4.00 8.27
C SER A 41 -1.96 -2.90 7.35
N THR A 42 -1.41 -1.70 7.42
CA THR A 42 -1.97 -0.55 6.69
C THR A 42 -1.75 -0.66 5.19
N LYS A 43 -0.52 -0.94 4.74
CA LYS A 43 -0.20 -1.04 3.31
C LYS A 43 -0.75 -2.32 2.69
N GLY A 44 -0.73 -3.44 3.43
CA GLY A 44 -1.36 -4.67 2.99
C GLY A 44 -2.86 -4.49 2.74
N ALA A 45 -3.57 -3.81 3.65
CA ALA A 45 -4.99 -3.51 3.45
C ALA A 45 -5.23 -2.59 2.23
N PHE A 46 -4.42 -1.53 2.07
CA PHE A 46 -4.58 -0.61 0.95
C PHE A 46 -4.35 -1.28 -0.41
N THR A 47 -3.35 -2.16 -0.52
CA THR A 47 -3.10 -2.91 -1.76
C THR A 47 -4.18 -3.94 -2.04
N LEU A 48 -4.72 -4.61 -1.02
CA LEU A 48 -5.86 -5.50 -1.19
C LEU A 48 -7.08 -4.74 -1.72
N PHE A 49 -7.39 -3.58 -1.14
CA PHE A 49 -8.52 -2.76 -1.59
C PHE A 49 -8.30 -2.24 -3.02
N ALA A 50 -7.07 -1.86 -3.37
CA ALA A 50 -6.73 -1.47 -4.74
C ALA A 50 -6.93 -2.63 -5.72
N ALA A 51 -6.46 -3.83 -5.39
CA ALA A 51 -6.64 -5.02 -6.22
C ALA A 51 -8.13 -5.34 -6.43
N VAL A 52 -8.95 -5.28 -5.37
CA VAL A 52 -10.40 -5.52 -5.43
C VAL A 52 -11.09 -4.49 -6.33
N ALA A 53 -10.78 -3.20 -6.17
CA ALA A 53 -11.37 -2.13 -6.97
C ALA A 53 -10.97 -2.24 -8.46
N VAL A 54 -9.70 -2.57 -8.75
CA VAL A 54 -9.22 -2.80 -10.13
C VAL A 54 -9.89 -4.04 -10.75
N MET A 55 -10.04 -5.13 -9.99
CA MET A 55 -10.76 -6.32 -10.45
C MET A 55 -12.22 -6.00 -10.78
N ALA A 56 -12.90 -5.23 -9.95
CA ALA A 56 -14.28 -4.81 -10.19
C ALA A 56 -14.41 -3.95 -11.46
N GLU A 57 -13.47 -3.03 -11.70
CA GLU A 57 -13.42 -2.24 -12.94
C GLU A 57 -13.22 -3.13 -14.17
N LEU A 58 -12.26 -4.07 -14.13
CA LEU A 58 -11.97 -5.00 -15.22
C LEU A 58 -13.14 -5.95 -15.54
N THR A 59 -13.97 -6.27 -14.55
CA THR A 59 -15.13 -7.15 -14.72
C THR A 59 -16.43 -6.40 -15.01
N GLY A 60 -16.40 -5.05 -14.99
CA GLY A 60 -17.58 -4.20 -15.17
C GLY A 60 -18.54 -4.23 -13.99
N LEU A 61 -18.07 -4.61 -12.79
CA LEU A 61 -18.86 -4.73 -11.55
C LEU A 61 -18.51 -3.67 -10.51
N ARG A 62 -17.89 -2.57 -10.93
CA ARG A 62 -17.49 -1.50 -10.02
C ARG A 62 -18.66 -0.89 -9.27
N ASP A 63 -19.72 -0.55 -9.99
CA ASP A 63 -20.85 0.17 -9.42
C ASP A 63 -21.62 -0.72 -8.42
N GLU A 64 -21.77 -2.01 -8.73
CA GLU A 64 -22.38 -3.00 -7.85
C GLU A 64 -21.53 -3.22 -6.60
N LEU A 65 -20.21 -3.35 -6.75
CA LEU A 65 -19.31 -3.48 -5.60
C LEU A 65 -19.39 -2.25 -4.68
N PHE A 66 -19.38 -1.06 -5.25
CA PHE A 66 -19.38 0.17 -4.45
C PHE A 66 -20.71 0.40 -3.77
N GLN A 67 -21.83 0.03 -4.42
CA GLN A 67 -23.13 0.01 -3.78
C GLN A 67 -23.15 -0.96 -2.59
N GLU A 68 -22.74 -2.21 -2.79
CA GLU A 68 -22.69 -3.21 -1.73
C GLU A 68 -21.79 -2.75 -0.56
N LEU A 69 -20.60 -2.21 -0.86
CA LEU A 69 -19.70 -1.68 0.18
C LEU A 69 -20.30 -0.49 0.92
N SER A 70 -21.06 0.37 0.25
CA SER A 70 -21.70 1.51 0.91
C SER A 70 -22.74 1.10 1.95
N GLU A 71 -23.39 -0.04 1.72
CA GLU A 71 -24.42 -0.59 2.61
C GLU A 71 -23.82 -1.46 3.72
N SER A 72 -22.90 -2.37 3.35
CA SER A 72 -22.36 -3.38 4.28
C SER A 72 -21.06 -2.98 4.98
N GLN A 73 -20.20 -2.19 4.32
CA GLN A 73 -18.87 -1.83 4.81
C GLN A 73 -18.46 -0.38 4.44
N PRO A 74 -19.20 0.64 4.90
CA PRO A 74 -18.98 2.04 4.50
C PRO A 74 -17.57 2.56 4.82
N ASN A 75 -16.94 2.08 5.90
CA ASN A 75 -15.57 2.44 6.25
C ASN A 75 -14.52 1.87 5.27
N THR A 76 -14.80 0.71 4.69
CA THR A 76 -13.95 0.10 3.66
C THR A 76 -14.04 0.90 2.37
N LEU A 77 -15.25 1.28 1.94
CA LEU A 77 -15.44 2.14 0.78
C LEU A 77 -14.74 3.49 0.94
N ALA A 78 -14.94 4.17 2.06
CA ALA A 78 -14.25 5.43 2.37
C ALA A 78 -12.72 5.29 2.37
N SER A 79 -12.20 4.11 2.75
CA SER A 79 -10.76 3.81 2.69
C SER A 79 -10.27 3.63 1.26
N ILE A 80 -11.03 2.97 0.39
CA ILE A 80 -10.75 2.84 -1.04
C ILE A 80 -10.69 4.22 -1.70
N GLU A 81 -11.73 5.02 -1.53
CA GLU A 81 -11.85 6.36 -2.11
C GLU A 81 -10.68 7.27 -1.71
N ARG A 82 -10.28 7.20 -0.44
CA ARG A 82 -9.19 8.02 0.10
C ARG A 82 -7.82 7.55 -0.36
N MET A 83 -7.58 6.23 -0.40
CA MET A 83 -6.24 5.68 -0.55
C MET A 83 -5.87 5.34 -2.00
N LEU A 84 -6.83 4.91 -2.81
CA LEU A 84 -6.55 4.49 -4.19
C LEU A 84 -5.86 5.60 -5.02
N PRO A 85 -6.28 6.87 -4.97
CA PRO A 85 -5.58 7.95 -5.67
C PRO A 85 -4.19 8.28 -5.11
N ARG A 86 -3.91 7.89 -3.85
CA ARG A 86 -2.66 8.21 -3.15
C ARG A 86 -1.57 7.14 -3.32
N ILE A 87 -1.97 5.89 -3.54
CA ILE A 87 -1.02 4.78 -3.69
C ILE A 87 0.04 5.08 -4.75
N PRO A 88 -0.27 5.56 -5.97
CA PRO A 88 0.73 5.83 -6.98
C PRO A 88 1.82 6.82 -6.54
N LEU A 89 1.48 7.81 -5.73
CA LEU A 89 2.43 8.86 -5.29
C LEU A 89 3.56 8.33 -4.39
N ASP A 90 3.30 7.25 -3.68
CA ASP A 90 4.24 6.62 -2.76
C ASP A 90 4.69 5.23 -3.27
N ALA A 91 4.14 4.73 -4.37
CA ALA A 91 4.29 3.36 -4.84
C ALA A 91 5.76 2.96 -5.03
N ASN A 92 6.58 3.81 -5.64
CA ASN A 92 7.99 3.54 -5.87
C ASN A 92 8.74 3.22 -4.56
N ARG A 93 8.47 3.96 -3.50
CA ARG A 93 9.07 3.72 -2.17
C ARG A 93 8.47 2.50 -1.50
N TRP A 94 7.17 2.30 -1.63
CA TRP A 94 6.45 1.22 -0.95
C TRP A 94 6.73 -0.16 -1.54
N ILE A 95 7.16 -0.29 -2.79
CA ILE A 95 7.62 -1.55 -3.38
C ILE A 95 8.70 -2.18 -2.49
N PHE A 96 9.75 -1.43 -2.17
CA PHE A 96 10.85 -1.92 -1.31
C PHE A 96 10.38 -2.25 0.11
N GLU A 97 9.47 -1.44 0.67
CA GLU A 97 8.92 -1.71 1.99
C GLU A 97 8.07 -3.00 2.01
N MET A 98 7.38 -3.34 0.92
CA MET A 98 6.64 -4.61 0.81
C MET A 98 7.58 -5.81 0.77
N ASP A 99 8.71 -5.70 0.08
CA ASP A 99 9.74 -6.76 0.06
C ASP A 99 10.37 -6.98 1.44
N GLU A 100 10.66 -5.91 2.18
CA GLU A 100 11.17 -6.00 3.56
C GLU A 100 10.13 -6.67 4.49
N ILE A 101 8.85 -6.31 4.37
CA ILE A 101 7.77 -6.91 5.14
C ILE A 101 7.63 -8.39 4.77
N ALA A 102 7.62 -8.72 3.47
CA ALA A 102 7.52 -10.10 2.99
C ALA A 102 8.66 -10.98 3.54
N SER A 103 9.90 -10.47 3.49
CA SER A 103 11.08 -11.15 4.04
C SER A 103 10.98 -11.34 5.56
N THR A 104 10.44 -10.36 6.28
CA THR A 104 10.20 -10.47 7.73
C THR A 104 9.19 -11.57 8.04
N TYR A 105 8.07 -11.64 7.30
CA TYR A 105 7.08 -12.71 7.46
C TYR A 105 7.70 -14.08 7.22
N GLU A 106 8.47 -14.21 6.15
CA GLU A 106 9.15 -15.47 5.77
C GLU A 106 10.13 -15.92 6.86
N SER A 107 10.90 -15.01 7.45
CA SER A 107 11.84 -15.31 8.54
C SER A 107 11.16 -15.81 9.81
N LEU A 108 9.87 -15.48 10.00
CA LEU A 108 9.05 -15.87 11.14
C LEU A 108 8.19 -17.13 10.83
N GLY A 109 8.34 -17.75 9.65
CA GLY A 109 7.55 -18.91 9.24
C GLY A 109 6.09 -18.58 8.85
N VAL A 110 5.78 -17.30 8.63
CA VAL A 110 4.48 -16.85 8.13
C VAL A 110 4.58 -16.64 6.62
N THR A 111 3.50 -16.93 5.87
CA THR A 111 3.52 -16.77 4.42
C THR A 111 3.87 -15.33 4.00
N SER A 112 4.84 -15.21 3.11
CA SER A 112 5.27 -13.93 2.51
C SER A 112 4.43 -13.53 1.29
N HIS A 113 3.63 -14.45 0.72
CA HIS A 113 2.93 -14.26 -0.55
C HIS A 113 1.96 -13.08 -0.54
N PHE A 114 1.31 -12.82 0.61
CA PHE A 114 0.41 -11.68 0.74
C PHE A 114 1.11 -10.34 0.46
N HIS A 115 2.32 -10.16 1.01
CA HIS A 115 3.06 -8.92 0.85
C HIS A 115 3.88 -8.88 -0.45
N LYS A 116 4.27 -10.04 -1.01
CA LYS A 116 4.80 -10.11 -2.38
C LYS A 116 3.73 -9.65 -3.38
N GLY A 117 2.50 -10.17 -3.28
CA GLY A 117 1.37 -9.69 -4.09
C GLY A 117 1.04 -8.20 -3.85
N ALA A 118 1.18 -7.72 -2.62
CA ALA A 118 1.05 -6.28 -2.34
C ALA A 118 2.13 -5.46 -3.07
N GLY A 119 3.38 -5.97 -3.14
CA GLY A 119 4.46 -5.39 -3.93
C GLY A 119 4.10 -5.30 -5.43
N ASP A 120 3.48 -6.34 -5.99
CA ASP A 120 3.03 -6.36 -7.40
C ASP A 120 1.96 -5.29 -7.66
N ILE A 121 1.03 -5.08 -6.73
CA ILE A 121 0.03 -3.98 -6.84
C ILE A 121 0.70 -2.62 -6.74
N MET A 122 1.74 -2.45 -5.91
CA MET A 122 2.52 -1.21 -5.88
C MET A 122 3.28 -0.98 -7.19
N GLN A 123 3.83 -2.03 -7.81
CA GLN A 123 4.45 -1.94 -9.13
C GLN A 123 3.43 -1.53 -10.20
N LEU A 124 2.22 -2.09 -10.17
CA LEU A 124 1.14 -1.68 -11.06
C LEU A 124 0.82 -0.19 -10.88
N ALA A 125 0.64 0.26 -9.64
CA ALA A 125 0.38 1.67 -9.33
C ALA A 125 1.51 2.59 -9.82
N ASN A 126 2.77 2.16 -9.69
CA ASN A 126 3.96 2.91 -10.12
C ASN A 126 4.07 3.04 -11.66
N ARG A 127 3.43 2.15 -12.41
CA ARG A 127 3.35 2.25 -13.88
C ARG A 127 2.27 3.22 -14.37
N THR A 128 1.36 3.67 -13.51
CA THR A 128 0.35 4.65 -13.89
C THR A 128 0.96 6.05 -14.05
N PRO A 129 0.39 6.91 -14.93
CA PRO A 129 0.82 8.31 -15.02
C PRO A 129 0.68 9.08 -13.70
N LEU A 130 -0.13 8.58 -12.78
CA LEU A 130 -0.35 9.18 -11.46
C LEU A 130 0.92 9.15 -10.59
N ALA A 131 1.82 8.21 -10.80
CA ALA A 131 3.07 8.07 -10.04
C ALA A 131 4.05 9.24 -10.26
N THR A 132 3.89 10.00 -11.35
CA THR A 132 4.73 11.18 -11.64
C THR A 132 4.20 12.48 -11.01
N ARG A 133 3.01 12.45 -10.42
CA ARG A 133 2.40 13.61 -9.78
C ARG A 133 2.99 13.86 -8.39
N THR A 134 2.90 15.12 -7.92
CA THR A 134 3.25 15.48 -6.55
C THR A 134 2.00 15.47 -5.67
N ARG A 135 2.18 15.44 -4.34
CA ARG A 135 1.05 15.50 -3.38
C ARG A 135 0.25 16.80 -3.50
N GLU A 136 0.87 17.86 -3.97
CA GLU A 136 0.23 19.17 -4.16
C GLU A 136 -0.67 19.20 -5.41
N THR A 137 -0.30 18.42 -6.44
CA THR A 137 -1.00 18.42 -7.75
C THR A 137 -1.94 17.24 -7.94
N ALA A 138 -1.93 16.26 -7.04
CA ALA A 138 -2.37 14.91 -7.38
C ALA A 138 -3.81 14.54 -6.99
N ILE A 139 -4.39 15.11 -5.94
CA ILE A 139 -5.43 14.38 -5.20
C ILE A 139 -6.80 15.04 -5.27
N HIS A 140 -6.89 16.32 -5.55
CA HIS A 140 -8.15 17.06 -5.35
C HIS A 140 -9.13 17.00 -6.53
N ASP A 141 -8.67 16.61 -7.73
CA ASP A 141 -9.43 16.78 -8.97
C ASP A 141 -9.70 15.47 -9.75
N LEU A 142 -9.30 14.31 -9.22
CA LEU A 142 -9.49 13.04 -9.93
C LEU A 142 -10.69 12.26 -9.37
N ALA A 143 -11.69 12.03 -10.23
CA ALA A 143 -12.72 11.05 -9.92
C ALA A 143 -12.11 9.65 -9.76
N LEU A 144 -12.62 8.86 -8.84
CA LEU A 144 -12.13 7.50 -8.60
C LEU A 144 -12.17 6.62 -9.86
N THR A 145 -13.17 6.86 -10.72
CA THR A 145 -13.28 6.23 -12.04
C THR A 145 -12.09 6.49 -12.95
N ASP A 146 -11.55 7.72 -12.93
CA ASP A 146 -10.37 8.07 -13.73
C ASP A 146 -9.11 7.43 -13.16
N VAL A 147 -9.01 7.36 -11.83
CA VAL A 147 -7.92 6.64 -11.16
C VAL A 147 -7.93 5.17 -11.58
N LEU A 148 -9.08 4.49 -11.50
CA LEU A 148 -9.21 3.08 -11.88
C LEU A 148 -8.87 2.86 -13.35
N ARG A 149 -9.31 3.75 -14.25
CA ARG A 149 -8.94 3.68 -15.68
C ARG A 149 -7.43 3.68 -15.87
N HIS A 150 -6.67 4.50 -15.15
CA HIS A 150 -5.21 4.50 -15.23
C HIS A 150 -4.58 3.16 -14.80
N TYR A 151 -5.15 2.48 -13.80
CA TYR A 151 -4.69 1.13 -13.43
C TYR A 151 -4.97 0.11 -14.53
N VAL A 152 -6.16 0.13 -15.10
CA VAL A 152 -6.55 -0.76 -16.21
C VAL A 152 -5.66 -0.53 -17.44
N ASP A 153 -5.43 0.72 -17.82
CA ASP A 153 -4.55 1.07 -18.92
C ASP A 153 -3.12 0.56 -18.70
N ALA A 154 -2.61 0.64 -17.46
CA ALA A 154 -1.29 0.13 -17.11
C ALA A 154 -1.19 -1.41 -17.19
N ILE A 155 -2.29 -2.14 -16.96
CA ILE A 155 -2.36 -3.60 -17.15
C ILE A 155 -2.30 -3.91 -18.65
N ASN A 156 -3.16 -3.29 -19.47
CA ASN A 156 -3.28 -3.54 -20.90
C ASN A 156 -1.97 -3.23 -21.66
N GLN A 157 -1.25 -2.17 -21.27
CA GLN A 157 0.05 -1.82 -21.86
C GLN A 157 1.12 -2.89 -21.60
N ASN A 158 1.09 -3.53 -20.44
CA ASN A 158 2.05 -4.57 -20.07
C ASN A 158 1.81 -5.86 -20.86
N GLU A 159 0.57 -6.25 -21.09
CA GLU A 159 0.20 -7.42 -21.90
C GLU A 159 0.65 -7.25 -23.36
N GLY A 160 0.45 -6.08 -23.96
CA GLY A 160 0.89 -5.79 -25.31
C GLY A 160 2.42 -5.80 -25.52
N GLN A 161 3.20 -5.58 -24.45
CA GLN A 161 4.66 -5.70 -24.50
C GLN A 161 5.13 -7.15 -24.37
N THR A 162 4.44 -7.95 -23.57
CA THR A 162 4.77 -9.36 -23.36
C THR A 162 4.46 -10.22 -24.60
N GLU A 163 3.41 -9.92 -25.33
CA GLU A 163 3.10 -10.61 -26.59
C GLU A 163 4.11 -10.33 -27.70
N LYS A 164 4.66 -9.11 -27.78
CA LYS A 164 5.68 -8.72 -28.76
C LYS A 164 7.06 -9.36 -28.52
N GLN A 165 7.30 -9.91 -27.34
CA GLN A 165 8.57 -10.56 -26.97
C GLN A 165 8.54 -12.08 -27.09
N LYS A 166 7.40 -12.70 -27.45
CA LYS A 166 7.38 -14.14 -27.75
C LYS A 166 8.10 -14.39 -29.07
N PRO A 167 9.17 -15.19 -29.09
CA PRO A 167 9.84 -15.56 -30.32
C PRO A 167 8.85 -16.33 -31.21
N THR A 168 8.71 -15.90 -32.44
CA THR A 168 7.99 -16.60 -33.50
C THR A 168 8.64 -17.99 -33.63
N ARG A 169 7.87 -19.04 -33.39
CA ARG A 169 8.30 -20.42 -33.63
C ARG A 169 8.27 -20.73 -35.10
#